data_d2e05662a98fbc0a0f5617cdb3ad2509
#
_entry.id   d2e05662a98fbc0a0f5617cdb3ad2509
#
_cell.length_a   1.000
_cell.length_b   1.000
_cell.length_c   1.000
_cell.angle_alpha   90.00
_cell.angle_beta   90.00
_cell.angle_gamma   90.00
#
_symmetry.space_group_name_H-M   'P 1'
#
loop_
_entity.id
_entity.type
_entity.pdbx_description
1 polymer ?
#
loop_
_entity_poly.entity_id
_entity_poly.type
_entity_poly.pdbx_seq_one_letter_code
_entity_poly.pdbx_strand_id
1 'polypeptide(L)'
;MERRDRSLKALEELFYIDSLESYERAEALVKWHNKYLINTNVTDFDLDIEDFKKLLELFYKNINFLKEHMKQTKDDMVTNRKMVRFLKN
;
A
#
# COMPACT_ATOMS: atom_id res chain seq x y z
N MET A 1 17.64 2.87 -14.37
CA MET A 1 18.19 1.80 -13.58
C MET A 1 17.82 1.92 -12.12
N GLU A 2 18.17 2.99 -11.45
CA GLU A 2 17.72 3.18 -10.08
C GLU A 2 16.19 3.15 -9.95
N ARG A 3 15.51 3.77 -10.89
CA ARG A 3 14.06 3.82 -10.90
C ARG A 3 13.45 2.43 -11.02
N ARG A 4 14.02 1.59 -11.88
CA ARG A 4 13.56 0.22 -12.07
C ARG A 4 13.82 -0.62 -10.83
N ASP A 5 15.01 -0.50 -10.25
CA ASP A 5 15.39 -1.21 -9.04
C ASP A 5 14.45 -0.84 -7.89
N ARG A 6 14.14 0.43 -7.76
CA ARG A 6 13.21 0.91 -6.75
C ARG A 6 11.81 0.35 -6.97
N SER A 7 11.37 0.31 -8.22
CA SER A 7 10.06 -0.20 -8.58
C SER A 7 9.93 -1.69 -8.26
N LEU A 8 10.96 -2.47 -8.60
CA LEU A 8 10.99 -3.89 -8.28
C LEU A 8 10.99 -4.14 -6.78
N LYS A 9 11.75 -3.32 -6.05
CA LYS A 9 11.80 -3.43 -4.59
C LYS A 9 10.44 -3.10 -3.97
N ALA A 10 9.75 -2.09 -4.51
CA ALA A 10 8.42 -1.75 -4.06
C ALA A 10 7.44 -2.91 -4.25
N LEU A 11 7.53 -3.58 -5.40
CA LEU A 11 6.71 -4.74 -5.69
C LEU A 11 7.00 -5.89 -4.71
N GLU A 12 8.28 -6.18 -4.48
CA GLU A 12 8.69 -7.22 -3.54
C GLU A 12 8.18 -6.94 -2.12
N GLU A 13 8.31 -5.69 -1.69
CA GLU A 13 7.82 -5.28 -0.37
C GLU A 13 6.30 -5.43 -0.28
N LEU A 14 5.59 -5.11 -1.34
CA LEU A 14 4.14 -5.25 -1.36
C LEU A 14 3.71 -6.72 -1.29
N PHE A 15 4.44 -7.63 -1.95
CA PHE A 15 4.20 -9.05 -1.80
C PHE A 15 4.39 -9.51 -0.36
N TYR A 16 5.44 -9.03 0.28
CA TYR A 16 5.70 -9.34 1.67
C TYR A 16 4.56 -8.84 2.56
N ILE A 17 4.13 -7.60 2.34
CA ILE A 17 3.04 -6.99 3.10
C ILE A 17 1.75 -7.80 2.96
N ASP A 18 1.48 -8.29 1.75
CA ASP A 18 0.29 -9.07 1.47
C ASP A 18 0.24 -10.36 2.30
N SER A 19 1.37 -10.84 2.78
CA SER A 19 1.46 -12.05 3.59
C SER A 19 1.32 -11.79 5.09
N LEU A 20 1.30 -10.54 5.52
CA LEU A 20 1.23 -10.19 6.93
C LEU A 20 -0.19 -10.29 7.48
N GLU A 21 -0.30 -10.38 8.80
CA GLU A 21 -1.57 -10.38 9.48
C GLU A 21 -2.18 -8.98 9.52
N SER A 22 -3.47 -8.91 9.77
CA SER A 22 -4.28 -7.69 9.63
C SER A 22 -3.66 -6.43 10.20
N TYR A 23 -3.22 -6.48 11.43
CA TYR A 23 -2.70 -5.29 12.10
C TYR A 23 -1.36 -4.85 11.53
N GLU A 24 -0.45 -5.80 11.43
CA GLU A 24 0.89 -5.55 10.87
C GLU A 24 0.78 -5.16 9.41
N ARG A 25 -0.14 -5.79 8.68
CA ARG A 25 -0.37 -5.50 7.28
C ARG A 25 -0.82 -4.06 7.07
N ALA A 26 -1.78 -3.61 7.87
CA ALA A 26 -2.28 -2.23 7.78
C ALA A 26 -1.16 -1.21 8.05
N GLU A 27 -0.38 -1.43 9.10
CA GLU A 27 0.74 -0.56 9.43
C GLU A 27 1.78 -0.52 8.32
N ALA A 28 2.14 -1.70 7.82
CA ALA A 28 3.14 -1.81 6.76
C ALA A 28 2.67 -1.15 5.47
N LEU A 29 1.38 -1.23 5.15
CA LEU A 29 0.82 -0.57 3.97
C LEU A 29 0.94 0.95 4.04
N VAL A 30 0.67 1.52 5.21
CA VAL A 30 0.82 2.96 5.39
C VAL A 30 2.27 3.37 5.19
N LYS A 31 3.20 2.62 5.77
CA LYS A 31 4.63 2.88 5.59
C LYS A 31 5.05 2.76 4.14
N TRP A 32 4.58 1.72 3.45
CA TRP A 32 4.88 1.48 2.04
C TRP A 32 4.39 2.65 1.18
N HIS A 33 3.16 3.10 1.41
CA HIS A 33 2.60 4.23 0.69
C HIS A 33 3.42 5.49 0.91
N ASN A 34 3.78 5.77 2.15
CA ASN A 34 4.59 6.95 2.47
C ASN A 34 5.97 6.88 1.85
N LYS A 35 6.52 5.68 1.74
CA LYS A 35 7.85 5.50 1.17
C LYS A 35 7.87 5.65 -0.35
N TYR A 36 6.88 5.11 -1.04
CA TYR A 36 6.89 5.05 -2.49
C TYR A 36 5.93 5.95 -3.25
N LEU A 37 4.84 6.35 -2.64
CA LEU A 37 3.77 7.07 -3.34
C LEU A 37 3.55 8.52 -2.89
N ILE A 38 4.37 9.02 -1.99
CA ILE A 38 4.15 10.37 -1.46
C ILE A 38 4.36 11.45 -2.52
N ASN A 39 5.32 11.23 -3.41
CA ASN A 39 5.64 12.17 -4.49
C ASN A 39 5.47 11.59 -5.88
N THR A 40 4.97 10.36 -5.98
CA THR A 40 4.81 9.68 -7.26
C THR A 40 3.53 8.88 -7.25
N ASN A 41 3.01 8.61 -8.45
CA ASN A 41 1.85 7.74 -8.61
C ASN A 41 2.29 6.31 -8.89
N VAL A 42 1.42 5.35 -8.58
CA VAL A 42 1.70 3.96 -8.88
C VAL A 42 1.98 3.74 -10.37
N THR A 43 1.39 4.59 -11.22
CA THR A 43 1.58 4.51 -12.67
C THR A 43 2.97 4.96 -13.12
N ASP A 44 3.73 5.60 -12.24
CA ASP A 44 5.08 6.07 -12.56
C ASP A 44 6.15 5.01 -12.33
N PHE A 45 5.76 3.84 -11.85
CA PHE A 45 6.70 2.77 -11.59
C PHE A 45 7.23 2.18 -12.89
N ASP A 46 8.53 1.93 -12.93
CA ASP A 46 9.23 1.38 -14.10
C ASP A 46 9.29 -0.13 -14.00
N LEU A 47 8.23 -0.80 -14.49
CA LEU A 47 8.09 -2.25 -14.44
C LEU A 47 7.62 -2.79 -15.78
N ASP A 48 7.96 -4.05 -16.06
CA ASP A 48 7.41 -4.76 -17.21
C ASP A 48 5.90 -4.87 -17.02
N ILE A 49 5.18 -5.01 -18.13
CA ILE A 49 3.72 -5.01 -18.07
C ILE A 49 3.15 -6.09 -17.16
N GLU A 50 3.77 -7.26 -17.12
CA GLU A 50 3.33 -8.34 -16.25
C GLU A 50 3.52 -7.99 -14.76
N ASP A 51 4.69 -7.44 -14.44
CA ASP A 51 4.99 -7.01 -13.07
C ASP A 51 4.12 -5.83 -12.67
N PHE A 52 3.87 -4.93 -13.61
CA PHE A 52 3.01 -3.77 -13.38
C PHE A 52 1.58 -4.22 -13.07
N LYS A 53 1.08 -5.20 -13.78
CA LYS A 53 -0.26 -5.76 -13.52
C LYS A 53 -0.33 -6.38 -12.13
N LYS A 54 0.71 -7.14 -11.75
CA LYS A 54 0.78 -7.73 -10.41
C LYS A 54 0.79 -6.65 -9.34
N LEU A 55 1.57 -5.60 -9.57
CA LEU A 55 1.63 -4.47 -8.63
C LEU A 55 0.25 -3.85 -8.45
N LEU A 56 -0.44 -3.57 -9.54
CA LEU A 56 -1.77 -2.98 -9.49
C LEU A 56 -2.77 -3.88 -8.76
N GLU A 57 -2.75 -5.16 -9.05
CA GLU A 57 -3.64 -6.11 -8.39
C GLU A 57 -3.40 -6.14 -6.89
N LEU A 58 -2.14 -6.24 -6.48
CA LEU A 58 -1.78 -6.22 -5.07
C LEU A 58 -2.12 -4.90 -4.42
N PHE A 59 -1.84 -3.81 -5.11
CA PHE A 59 -2.11 -2.48 -4.60
C PHE A 59 -3.59 -2.30 -4.31
N TYR A 60 -4.45 -2.57 -5.28
CA TYR A 60 -5.89 -2.41 -5.11
C TYR A 60 -6.46 -3.38 -4.09
N LYS A 61 -5.98 -4.62 -4.10
CA LYS A 61 -6.37 -5.61 -3.10
C LYS A 61 -6.08 -5.12 -1.69
N ASN A 62 -4.89 -4.55 -1.50
CA ASN A 62 -4.47 -4.09 -0.19
C ASN A 62 -5.12 -2.78 0.22
N ILE A 63 -5.42 -1.90 -0.74
CA ILE A 63 -6.19 -0.70 -0.45
C ILE A 63 -7.59 -1.06 0.01
N ASN A 64 -8.23 -2.04 -0.65
CA ASN A 64 -9.55 -2.52 -0.23
C ASN A 64 -9.49 -3.15 1.16
N PHE A 65 -8.45 -3.94 1.42
CA PHE A 65 -8.22 -4.50 2.74
C PHE A 65 -8.12 -3.39 3.80
N LEU A 66 -7.35 -2.36 3.51
CA LEU A 66 -7.13 -1.27 4.45
C LEU A 66 -8.43 -0.51 4.75
N LYS A 67 -9.24 -0.28 3.73
CA LYS A 67 -10.54 0.35 3.90
C LYS A 67 -11.46 -0.48 4.79
N GLU A 68 -11.49 -1.78 4.56
CA GLU A 68 -12.30 -2.69 5.36
C GLU A 68 -11.80 -2.77 6.80
N HIS A 69 -10.48 -2.82 6.97
CA HIS A 69 -9.87 -2.83 8.29
C HIS A 69 -10.25 -1.59 9.09
N MET A 70 -10.18 -0.43 8.46
CA MET A 70 -10.53 0.83 9.12
C MET A 70 -12.02 0.91 9.41
N LYS A 71 -12.85 0.34 8.55
CA LYS A 71 -14.28 0.30 8.76
C LYS A 71 -14.62 -0.54 9.99
N GLN A 72 -13.92 -1.66 10.17
CA GLN A 72 -14.11 -2.54 11.33
C GLN A 72 -13.65 -1.89 12.63
N THR A 73 -12.63 -1.05 12.55
CA THR A 73 -12.07 -0.38 13.73
C THR A 73 -12.59 1.04 13.91
N LYS A 74 -13.58 1.41 13.13
CA LYS A 74 -14.11 2.76 13.11
C LYS A 74 -14.61 3.22 14.48
N ASP A 75 -15.22 2.30 15.22
CA ASP A 75 -15.77 2.61 16.53
C ASP A 75 -14.69 2.75 17.61
N ASP A 76 -13.50 2.22 17.35
CA ASP A 76 -12.39 2.30 18.31
C ASP A 76 -11.52 3.52 18.14
N MET A 77 -11.80 4.41 17.52
CA MET A 77 -11.59 5.34 16.83
C MET A 77 -10.85 6.51 16.85
N VAL A 78 -10.54 7.07 17.84
CA VAL A 78 -9.69 8.25 17.97
C VAL A 78 -8.31 8.01 17.39
N THR A 79 -7.79 6.82 17.60
CA THR A 79 -6.47 6.43 17.12
C THR A 79 -6.40 6.34 15.60
N ASN A 80 -7.54 6.22 14.95
CA ASN A 80 -7.59 6.01 13.50
C ASN A 80 -7.82 7.28 12.69
N ARG A 81 -7.93 8.43 13.33
CA ARG A 81 -8.16 9.69 12.61
C ARG A 81 -7.09 9.99 11.58
N LYS A 82 -5.83 9.72 11.92
CA LYS A 82 -4.73 9.95 10.98
C LYS A 82 -4.84 9.07 9.75
N MET A 83 -5.23 7.82 9.96
CA MET A 83 -5.41 6.88 8.85
C MET A 83 -6.61 7.25 7.99
N VAL A 84 -7.68 7.73 8.60
CA VAL A 84 -8.85 8.21 7.87
C VAL A 84 -8.47 9.36 6.95
N ARG A 85 -7.70 10.32 7.46
CA ARG A 85 -7.20 11.43 6.65
C ARG A 85 -6.34 10.95 5.51
N PHE A 86 -5.48 10.00 5.79
CA PHE A 86 -4.60 9.41 4.81
C PHE A 86 -5.40 8.81 3.64
N LEU A 87 -6.45 8.06 3.94
CA LEU A 87 -7.27 7.45 2.91
C LEU A 87 -8.16 8.42 2.15
N LYS A 88 -8.55 9.51 2.77
CA LYS A 88 -9.39 10.52 2.12
C LYS A 88 -8.61 11.41 1.17
N ASN A 89 -7.33 11.52 1.35
CA ASN A 89 -6.48 12.27 0.46
C ASN A 89 -5.92 11.39 -0.65
#